data_a5125852c519ed57da7e92d16696959e
#
_entry.id   a5125852c519ed57da7e92d16696959e
#
_cell.length_a   1.000
_cell.length_b   1.000
_cell.length_c   1.000
_cell.angle_alpha   90.00
_cell.angle_beta   90.00
_cell.angle_gamma   90.00
#
_symmetry.space_group_name_H-M   'P 1'
#
loop_
_entity.id
_entity.type
_entity.pdbx_description
1 polymer ?
#
loop_
_entity_poly.entity_id
_entity_poly.type
_entity_poly.pdbx_seq_one_letter_code
_entity_poly.pdbx_strand_id
1 'polypeptide(L)'
;MSATGIIIGEDGRSRCHWHANLPDYLRYHDEEWGRPVTDDIRLFEKICLEGFQSGLSWLTILRKRENFRAAFSGFDFEKVALFGEGDVARCLADAGIIRHRGKIVSTINNAKRAIELKDEFGSLAHYFWRYEPGHNERPAVVDREHIIANPATPTSVVISKDLKKRGWTFVGPTTVYAFMQAMGLVNDHLEGCFCRPEVEAMRTALVRP
;
A
#
# COMPACT_ATOMS: atom_id res chain seq x y z
N MET A 1 -18.61 -17.93 6.82
CA MET A 1 -17.39 -17.18 7.17
C MET A 1 -17.40 -16.99 8.69
N SER A 2 -16.24 -17.16 9.36
CA SER A 2 -16.13 -16.94 10.81
C SER A 2 -16.52 -15.48 11.14
N ALA A 3 -17.29 -15.29 12.22
CA ALA A 3 -17.65 -13.96 12.69
C ALA A 3 -16.42 -13.11 13.04
N THR A 4 -15.34 -13.75 13.49
CA THR A 4 -14.07 -13.10 13.84
C THR A 4 -13.24 -12.65 12.65
N GLY A 5 -13.53 -13.12 11.43
CA GLY A 5 -12.69 -12.88 10.26
C GLY A 5 -11.36 -13.64 10.25
N ILE A 6 -11.18 -14.62 11.14
CA ILE A 6 -10.02 -15.50 11.19
C ILE A 6 -10.37 -16.86 10.58
N ILE A 7 -9.44 -17.42 9.82
CA ILE A 7 -9.48 -18.78 9.28
C ILE A 7 -8.23 -19.54 9.70
N ILE A 8 -8.37 -20.86 9.87
CA ILE A 8 -7.25 -21.75 10.14
C ILE A 8 -6.82 -22.37 8.82
N GLY A 9 -5.55 -22.20 8.46
CA GLY A 9 -4.96 -22.84 7.30
C GLY A 9 -4.69 -24.33 7.51
N GLU A 10 -4.35 -25.04 6.43
CA GLU A 10 -3.98 -26.47 6.48
C GLU A 10 -2.74 -26.73 7.35
N ASP A 11 -1.87 -25.73 7.51
CA ASP A 11 -0.69 -25.71 8.37
C ASP A 11 -1.00 -25.42 9.86
N GLY A 12 -2.28 -25.32 10.22
CA GLY A 12 -2.75 -25.02 11.57
C GLY A 12 -2.61 -23.56 12.00
N ARG A 13 -2.11 -22.66 11.16
CA ARG A 13 -1.94 -21.24 11.49
C ARG A 13 -3.24 -20.46 11.28
N SER A 14 -3.51 -19.56 12.22
CA SER A 14 -4.66 -18.64 12.13
C SER A 14 -4.29 -17.38 11.35
N ARG A 15 -5.12 -16.99 10.37
CA ARG A 15 -4.88 -15.88 9.44
C ARG A 15 -6.12 -15.03 9.22
N CYS A 16 -5.91 -13.79 8.77
CA CYS A 16 -7.00 -12.96 8.26
C CYS A 16 -7.65 -13.63 7.04
N HIS A 17 -8.97 -13.61 6.95
CA HIS A 17 -9.76 -14.38 5.96
C HIS A 17 -9.63 -13.88 4.50
N TRP A 18 -9.16 -12.66 4.29
CA TRP A 18 -9.26 -11.98 2.99
C TRP A 18 -8.37 -12.60 1.88
N HIS A 19 -7.35 -13.38 2.22
CA HIS A 19 -6.51 -14.07 1.22
C HIS A 19 -7.22 -15.26 0.54
N ALA A 20 -8.38 -15.69 1.04
CA ALA A 20 -9.24 -16.73 0.45
C ALA A 20 -8.51 -18.06 0.11
N ASN A 21 -7.44 -18.39 0.82
CA ASN A 21 -6.56 -19.56 0.60
C ASN A 21 -5.91 -19.62 -0.80
N LEU A 22 -5.84 -18.51 -1.52
CA LEU A 22 -5.15 -18.44 -2.80
C LEU A 22 -3.63 -18.34 -2.54
N PRO A 23 -2.78 -19.23 -3.10
CA PRO A 23 -1.37 -19.33 -2.71
C PRO A 23 -0.56 -18.04 -2.85
N ASP A 24 -0.77 -17.28 -3.94
CA ASP A 24 -0.12 -16.00 -4.19
C ASP A 24 -0.57 -14.93 -3.19
N TYR A 25 -1.84 -14.92 -2.85
CA TYR A 25 -2.43 -13.96 -1.93
C TYR A 25 -2.13 -14.32 -0.47
N LEU A 26 -2.06 -15.63 -0.15
CA LEU A 26 -1.61 -16.14 1.13
C LEU A 26 -0.16 -15.75 1.42
N ARG A 27 0.73 -15.94 0.45
CA ARG A 27 2.13 -15.52 0.56
C ARG A 27 2.25 -14.01 0.80
N TYR A 28 1.50 -13.20 0.06
CA TYR A 28 1.45 -11.76 0.26
C TYR A 28 1.02 -11.38 1.68
N HIS A 29 -0.02 -12.06 2.24
CA HIS A 29 -0.47 -11.85 3.61
C HIS A 29 0.62 -12.20 4.63
N ASP A 30 1.27 -13.36 4.47
CA ASP A 30 2.21 -13.88 5.46
C ASP A 30 3.57 -13.16 5.42
N GLU A 31 4.02 -12.73 4.24
CA GLU A 31 5.42 -12.29 4.05
C GLU A 31 5.57 -10.81 3.75
N GLU A 32 4.51 -10.11 3.29
CA GLU A 32 4.64 -8.73 2.83
C GLU A 32 3.70 -7.75 3.55
N TRP A 33 2.42 -8.06 3.62
CA TRP A 33 1.40 -7.13 4.10
C TRP A 33 1.58 -6.82 5.60
N GLY A 34 1.54 -5.52 5.93
CA GLY A 34 1.67 -5.03 7.30
C GLY A 34 3.11 -4.92 7.80
N ARG A 35 4.10 -5.50 7.10
CA ARG A 35 5.51 -5.41 7.49
C ARG A 35 6.05 -4.00 7.23
N PRO A 36 6.79 -3.40 8.20
CA PRO A 36 7.32 -2.05 8.06
C PRO A 36 8.26 -1.91 6.86
N VAL A 37 8.04 -0.91 6.04
CA VAL A 37 8.84 -0.61 4.84
C VAL A 37 9.37 0.82 4.92
N THR A 38 10.68 0.99 4.71
CA THR A 38 11.36 2.30 4.67
C THR A 38 12.09 2.54 3.35
N ASP A 39 12.02 1.61 2.41
CA ASP A 39 12.57 1.79 1.06
C ASP A 39 11.66 2.69 0.22
N ASP A 40 12.19 3.79 -0.29
CA ASP A 40 11.45 4.81 -1.02
C ASP A 40 10.83 4.29 -2.32
N ILE A 41 11.52 3.39 -3.03
CA ILE A 41 11.01 2.78 -4.26
C ILE A 41 9.79 1.90 -3.95
N ARG A 42 9.86 1.10 -2.90
CA ARG A 42 8.74 0.26 -2.48
C ARG A 42 7.55 1.07 -1.96
N LEU A 43 7.81 2.16 -1.25
CA LEU A 43 6.75 3.08 -0.81
C LEU A 43 6.06 3.72 -2.01
N PHE A 44 6.83 4.20 -3.00
CA PHE A 44 6.29 4.76 -4.23
C PHE A 44 5.54 3.70 -5.06
N GLU A 45 6.11 2.52 -5.27
CA GLU A 45 5.44 1.38 -5.92
C GLU A 45 4.07 1.15 -5.27
N LYS A 46 4.05 1.01 -3.95
CA LYS A 46 2.84 0.62 -3.24
C LYS A 46 1.73 1.65 -3.35
N ILE A 47 2.01 2.93 -3.14
CA ILE A 47 0.97 3.96 -3.23
C ILE A 47 0.42 4.10 -4.65
N CYS A 48 1.25 3.90 -5.68
CA CYS A 48 0.80 3.86 -7.07
C CYS A 48 -0.07 2.63 -7.36
N LEU A 49 0.32 1.45 -6.89
CA LEU A 49 -0.46 0.22 -7.07
C LEU A 49 -1.80 0.28 -6.34
N GLU A 50 -1.88 0.88 -5.16
CA GLU A 50 -3.15 1.14 -4.47
C GLU A 50 -4.03 2.13 -5.27
N GLY A 51 -3.43 3.11 -5.93
CA GLY A 51 -4.13 3.96 -6.89
C GLY A 51 -4.69 3.16 -8.08
N PHE A 52 -3.91 2.22 -8.62
CA PHE A 52 -4.38 1.31 -9.70
C PHE A 52 -5.49 0.38 -9.22
N GLN A 53 -5.52 0.01 -7.94
CA GLN A 53 -6.58 -0.83 -7.38
C GLN A 53 -7.95 -0.17 -7.40
N SER A 54 -8.06 1.16 -7.41
CA SER A 54 -9.36 1.86 -7.37
C SER A 54 -10.36 1.27 -8.39
N GLY A 55 -11.47 0.71 -7.90
CA GLY A 55 -12.49 0.02 -8.70
C GLY A 55 -12.15 -1.43 -9.10
N LEU A 56 -11.07 -2.00 -8.55
CA LEU A 56 -10.60 -3.37 -8.80
C LEU A 56 -10.29 -4.09 -7.48
N SER A 57 -9.99 -5.40 -7.55
CA SER A 57 -9.48 -6.14 -6.39
C SER A 57 -7.97 -6.02 -6.27
N TRP A 58 -7.45 -6.05 -5.03
CA TRP A 58 -6.00 -6.10 -4.82
C TRP A 58 -5.36 -7.33 -5.47
N LEU A 59 -6.01 -8.47 -5.41
CA LEU A 59 -5.52 -9.70 -6.07
C LEU A 59 -5.25 -9.48 -7.57
N THR A 60 -6.10 -8.72 -8.26
CA THR A 60 -5.89 -8.37 -9.67
C THR A 60 -4.60 -7.58 -9.87
N ILE A 61 -4.32 -6.63 -8.99
CA ILE A 61 -3.11 -5.81 -9.02
C ILE A 61 -1.88 -6.64 -8.65
N LEU A 62 -1.97 -7.43 -7.58
CA LEU A 62 -0.90 -8.30 -7.10
C LEU A 62 -0.39 -9.25 -8.19
N ARG A 63 -1.31 -9.89 -8.92
CA ARG A 63 -0.97 -10.80 -10.03
C ARG A 63 -0.34 -10.12 -11.24
N LYS A 64 -0.50 -8.81 -11.37
CA LYS A 64 0.10 -8.00 -12.43
C LYS A 64 1.33 -7.20 -11.95
N ARG A 65 1.73 -7.33 -10.69
CA ARG A 65 2.76 -6.49 -10.07
C ARG A 65 4.09 -6.51 -10.82
N GLU A 66 4.55 -7.69 -11.26
CA GLU A 66 5.80 -7.79 -12.02
C GLU A 66 5.73 -7.09 -13.37
N ASN A 67 4.57 -7.17 -14.04
CA ASN A 67 4.34 -6.43 -15.29
C ASN A 67 4.31 -4.92 -15.04
N PHE A 68 3.71 -4.48 -13.93
CA PHE A 68 3.77 -3.08 -13.51
C PHE A 68 5.20 -2.62 -13.24
N ARG A 69 6.02 -3.42 -12.56
CA ARG A 69 7.44 -3.13 -12.34
C ARG A 69 8.18 -2.98 -13.67
N ALA A 70 7.98 -3.90 -14.61
CA ALA A 70 8.56 -3.80 -15.95
C ALA A 70 8.08 -2.55 -16.71
N ALA A 71 6.78 -2.26 -16.68
CA ALA A 71 6.19 -1.11 -17.37
C ALA A 71 6.67 0.25 -16.81
N PHE A 72 6.91 0.34 -15.50
CA PHE A 72 7.27 1.57 -14.79
C PHE A 72 8.71 1.56 -14.26
N SER A 73 9.65 0.89 -14.95
CA SER A 73 11.11 0.90 -14.63
C SER A 73 11.39 0.56 -13.15
N GLY A 74 10.73 -0.47 -12.61
CA GLY A 74 10.86 -0.87 -11.20
C GLY A 74 10.28 0.13 -10.20
N PHE A 75 9.44 1.04 -10.64
CA PHE A 75 8.94 2.18 -9.87
C PHE A 75 10.04 3.12 -9.35
N ASP A 76 11.19 3.16 -10.03
CA ASP A 76 12.18 4.19 -9.84
C ASP A 76 11.55 5.54 -10.25
N PHE A 77 11.13 6.32 -9.25
CA PHE A 77 10.37 7.54 -9.51
C PHE A 77 11.19 8.62 -10.22
N GLU A 78 12.52 8.57 -10.13
CA GLU A 78 13.38 9.49 -10.89
C GLU A 78 13.31 9.17 -12.39
N LYS A 79 13.27 7.88 -12.76
CA LYS A 79 13.08 7.44 -14.15
C LYS A 79 11.63 7.65 -14.62
N VAL A 80 10.65 7.27 -13.79
CA VAL A 80 9.23 7.40 -14.14
C VAL A 80 8.82 8.86 -14.34
N ALA A 81 9.40 9.80 -13.59
CA ALA A 81 9.15 11.25 -13.76
C ALA A 81 9.53 11.78 -15.14
N LEU A 82 10.42 11.09 -15.87
CA LEU A 82 10.86 11.45 -17.22
C LEU A 82 9.97 10.87 -18.33
N PHE A 83 9.02 10.01 -18.00
CA PHE A 83 8.13 9.38 -18.97
C PHE A 83 7.29 10.41 -19.71
N GLY A 84 7.18 10.24 -21.04
CA GLY A 84 6.41 11.09 -21.94
C GLY A 84 5.21 10.35 -22.58
N GLU A 85 4.61 10.97 -23.58
CA GLU A 85 3.44 10.40 -24.29
C GLU A 85 3.74 9.04 -24.95
N GLY A 86 4.98 8.82 -25.41
CA GLY A 86 5.40 7.52 -25.93
C GLY A 86 5.32 6.41 -24.89
N ASP A 87 5.71 6.70 -23.65
CA ASP A 87 5.60 5.74 -22.53
C ASP A 87 4.15 5.52 -22.13
N VAL A 88 3.33 6.58 -22.15
CA VAL A 88 1.88 6.45 -21.92
C VAL A 88 1.26 5.53 -22.99
N ALA A 89 1.60 5.71 -24.27
CA ALA A 89 1.11 4.86 -25.35
C ALA A 89 1.59 3.40 -25.18
N ARG A 90 2.85 3.19 -24.83
CA ARG A 90 3.42 1.87 -24.52
C ARG A 90 2.66 1.18 -23.39
N CYS A 91 2.42 1.87 -22.28
CA CYS A 91 1.65 1.34 -21.15
C CYS A 91 0.19 1.03 -21.52
N LEU A 92 -0.44 1.84 -22.35
CA LEU A 92 -1.82 1.60 -22.83
C LEU A 92 -1.91 0.37 -23.76
N ALA A 93 -0.83 0.03 -24.46
CA ALA A 93 -0.75 -1.14 -25.32
C ALA A 93 -0.45 -2.43 -24.52
N ASP A 94 0.09 -2.30 -23.29
CA ASP A 94 0.50 -3.45 -22.48
C ASP A 94 -0.69 -4.11 -21.77
N ALA A 95 -1.12 -5.28 -22.24
CA ALA A 95 -2.16 -6.10 -21.60
C ALA A 95 -1.73 -6.69 -20.23
N GLY A 96 -0.45 -6.66 -19.91
CA GLY A 96 0.10 -7.11 -18.63
C GLY A 96 -0.30 -6.22 -17.46
N ILE A 97 -0.65 -4.95 -17.70
CA ILE A 97 -1.07 -3.99 -16.67
C ILE A 97 -2.53 -3.57 -16.82
N ILE A 98 -2.99 -2.68 -15.96
CA ILE A 98 -4.30 -2.02 -16.08
C ILE A 98 -4.19 -0.85 -17.05
N ARG A 99 -4.76 -1.00 -18.26
CA ARG A 99 -4.71 -0.04 -19.36
C ARG A 99 -5.67 1.13 -19.16
N HIS A 100 -5.40 1.94 -18.14
CA HIS A 100 -6.23 3.10 -17.80
C HIS A 100 -5.38 4.38 -17.86
N ARG A 101 -5.57 5.21 -18.91
CA ARG A 101 -4.76 6.42 -19.15
C ARG A 101 -4.62 7.31 -17.91
N GLY A 102 -5.73 7.60 -17.23
CA GLY A 102 -5.71 8.46 -16.04
C GLY A 102 -4.81 7.94 -14.93
N LYS A 103 -4.79 6.62 -14.69
CA LYS A 103 -3.94 5.98 -13.67
C LYS A 103 -2.47 5.94 -14.10
N ILE A 104 -2.19 5.71 -15.39
CA ILE A 104 -0.84 5.74 -15.96
C ILE A 104 -0.25 7.17 -15.84
N VAL A 105 -0.98 8.17 -16.31
CA VAL A 105 -0.57 9.58 -16.21
C VAL A 105 -0.41 10.02 -14.76
N SER A 106 -1.29 9.54 -13.86
CA SER A 106 -1.18 9.77 -12.42
C SER A 106 0.13 9.25 -11.85
N THR A 107 0.56 8.03 -12.24
CA THR A 107 1.83 7.47 -11.76
C THR A 107 3.02 8.34 -12.19
N ILE A 108 3.02 8.86 -13.41
CA ILE A 108 4.06 9.77 -13.91
C ILE A 108 4.03 11.09 -13.15
N ASN A 109 2.84 11.65 -12.93
CA ASN A 109 2.68 12.86 -12.12
C ASN A 109 3.19 12.65 -10.70
N ASN A 110 2.76 11.56 -10.06
CA ASN A 110 3.13 11.24 -8.68
C ASN A 110 4.64 10.99 -8.54
N ALA A 111 5.32 10.50 -9.58
CA ALA A 111 6.77 10.37 -9.59
C ALA A 111 7.48 11.73 -9.48
N LYS A 112 6.99 12.74 -10.19
CA LYS A 112 7.50 14.12 -10.07
C LYS A 112 7.27 14.68 -8.68
N ARG A 113 6.09 14.43 -8.09
CA ARG A 113 5.78 14.86 -6.71
C ARG A 113 6.59 14.08 -5.67
N ALA A 114 6.97 12.82 -5.95
CA ALA A 114 7.83 12.03 -5.08
C ALA A 114 9.25 12.61 -4.99
N ILE A 115 9.80 13.11 -6.10
CA ILE A 115 11.08 13.83 -6.11
C ILE A 115 10.99 15.07 -5.21
N GLU A 116 9.93 15.87 -5.36
CA GLU A 116 9.71 17.06 -4.52
C GLU A 116 9.61 16.73 -3.03
N LEU A 117 8.93 15.62 -2.67
CA LEU A 117 8.89 15.14 -1.28
C LEU A 117 10.26 14.69 -0.79
N LYS A 118 11.03 13.97 -1.62
CA LYS A 118 12.39 13.56 -1.29
C LYS A 118 13.29 14.76 -1.05
N ASP A 119 13.19 15.81 -1.88
CA ASP A 119 13.97 17.03 -1.74
C ASP A 119 13.61 17.81 -0.46
N GLU A 120 12.32 17.85 -0.07
CA GLU A 120 11.83 18.58 1.11
C GLU A 120 12.09 17.82 2.42
N PHE A 121 11.91 16.47 2.43
CA PHE A 121 11.94 15.65 3.64
C PHE A 121 13.16 14.73 3.73
N GLY A 122 14.01 14.69 2.72
CA GLY A 122 15.16 13.80 2.64
C GLY A 122 14.84 12.40 2.09
N SER A 123 13.62 11.89 2.32
CA SER A 123 13.14 10.61 1.79
C SER A 123 11.61 10.52 1.80
N LEU A 124 11.03 9.62 1.01
CA LEU A 124 9.62 9.27 1.12
C LEU A 124 9.33 8.55 2.45
N ALA A 125 10.28 7.76 2.93
CA ALA A 125 10.16 7.10 4.22
C ALA A 125 9.98 8.13 5.34
N HIS A 126 10.83 9.15 5.42
CA HIS A 126 10.70 10.21 6.41
C HIS A 126 9.34 10.93 6.30
N TYR A 127 8.91 11.24 5.07
CA TYR A 127 7.61 11.87 4.83
C TYR A 127 6.45 11.01 5.32
N PHE A 128 6.38 9.71 5.01
CA PHE A 128 5.25 8.86 5.38
C PHE A 128 5.28 8.45 6.85
N TRP A 129 6.44 8.05 7.39
CA TRP A 129 6.55 7.56 8.76
C TRP A 129 6.29 8.61 9.83
N ARG A 130 6.44 9.91 9.53
CA ARG A 130 6.02 10.99 10.44
C ARG A 130 4.51 10.98 10.78
N TYR A 131 3.71 10.29 9.97
CA TYR A 131 2.27 10.12 10.17
C TYR A 131 1.92 8.78 10.84
N GLU A 132 2.88 8.01 11.32
CA GLU A 132 2.58 6.80 12.07
C GLU A 132 1.68 7.15 13.26
N PRO A 133 0.47 6.55 13.40
CA PRO A 133 -0.42 6.86 14.51
C PRO A 133 0.22 6.52 15.85
N GLY A 134 0.12 7.43 16.82
CA GLY A 134 0.52 7.19 18.19
C GLY A 134 -0.26 6.05 18.84
N HIS A 135 0.23 5.51 19.95
CA HIS A 135 -0.43 4.37 20.62
C HIS A 135 -1.90 4.66 20.96
N ASN A 136 -2.20 5.87 21.42
CA ASN A 136 -3.57 6.28 21.79
C ASN A 136 -4.50 6.53 20.61
N GLU A 137 -3.97 6.57 19.38
CA GLU A 137 -4.73 6.77 18.15
C GLU A 137 -5.05 5.45 17.44
N ARG A 138 -4.49 4.36 17.96
CA ARG A 138 -4.71 3.01 17.40
C ARG A 138 -5.94 2.37 18.08
N PRO A 139 -6.71 1.56 17.31
CA PRO A 139 -7.83 0.83 17.90
C PRO A 139 -7.34 -0.15 18.98
N ALA A 140 -8.09 -0.27 20.06
CA ALA A 140 -7.78 -1.24 21.11
C ALA A 140 -7.89 -2.69 20.62
N VAL A 141 -8.81 -2.94 19.68
CA VAL A 141 -9.04 -4.25 19.03
C VAL A 141 -9.15 -4.03 17.53
N VAL A 142 -8.44 -4.84 16.77
CA VAL A 142 -8.54 -4.90 15.31
C VAL A 142 -9.25 -6.19 14.93
N ASP A 143 -10.54 -6.10 14.70
CA ASP A 143 -11.37 -7.20 14.23
C ASP A 143 -11.99 -6.90 12.86
N ARG A 144 -12.74 -7.85 12.32
CA ARG A 144 -13.38 -7.71 11.01
C ARG A 144 -14.40 -6.55 10.98
N GLU A 145 -15.13 -6.37 12.07
CA GLU A 145 -16.16 -5.32 12.18
C GLU A 145 -15.49 -3.93 12.16
N HIS A 146 -14.41 -3.77 12.93
CA HIS A 146 -13.61 -2.54 12.93
C HIS A 146 -13.11 -2.18 11.53
N ILE A 147 -12.52 -3.14 10.79
CA ILE A 147 -11.99 -2.89 9.45
C ILE A 147 -13.10 -2.51 8.46
N ILE A 148 -14.25 -3.18 8.51
CA ILE A 148 -15.39 -2.86 7.63
C ILE A 148 -15.97 -1.48 7.94
N ALA A 149 -16.09 -1.14 9.22
CA ALA A 149 -16.64 0.15 9.65
C ALA A 149 -15.72 1.33 9.35
N ASN A 150 -14.41 1.09 9.20
CA ASN A 150 -13.40 2.13 9.03
C ASN A 150 -12.60 1.97 7.72
N PRO A 151 -13.20 2.25 6.54
CA PRO A 151 -12.50 2.17 5.25
C PRO A 151 -11.44 3.28 5.07
N ALA A 152 -11.36 4.21 6.01
CA ALA A 152 -10.35 5.26 6.13
C ALA A 152 -10.20 5.66 7.59
N THR A 153 -9.06 6.18 7.98
CA THR A 153 -8.77 6.68 9.34
C THR A 153 -8.58 8.20 9.32
N PRO A 154 -8.67 8.89 10.48
CA PRO A 154 -8.32 10.32 10.57
C PRO A 154 -6.94 10.61 9.98
N THR A 155 -5.94 9.77 10.29
CA THR A 155 -4.59 9.90 9.75
C THR A 155 -4.54 9.74 8.24
N SER A 156 -5.21 8.74 7.66
CA SER A 156 -5.24 8.58 6.19
C SER A 156 -5.91 9.74 5.49
N VAL A 157 -6.90 10.37 6.13
CA VAL A 157 -7.54 11.61 5.63
C VAL A 157 -6.56 12.78 5.62
N VAL A 158 -5.76 12.93 6.68
CA VAL A 158 -4.74 13.99 6.77
C VAL A 158 -3.68 13.80 5.69
N ILE A 159 -3.11 12.59 5.56
CA ILE A 159 -2.13 12.28 4.51
C ILE A 159 -2.70 12.51 3.11
N SER A 160 -3.93 12.04 2.85
CA SER A 160 -4.60 12.22 1.57
C SER A 160 -4.77 13.71 1.21
N LYS A 161 -5.13 14.55 2.18
CA LYS A 161 -5.27 16.00 1.99
C LYS A 161 -3.93 16.65 1.68
N ASP A 162 -2.87 16.30 2.41
CA ASP A 162 -1.53 16.86 2.18
C ASP A 162 -0.97 16.42 0.83
N LEU A 163 -1.06 15.15 0.47
CA LEU A 163 -0.66 14.65 -0.84
C LEU A 163 -1.40 15.35 -1.98
N LYS A 164 -2.72 15.52 -1.87
CA LYS A 164 -3.52 16.24 -2.88
C LYS A 164 -3.12 17.70 -2.99
N LYS A 165 -2.87 18.38 -1.88
CA LYS A 165 -2.36 19.76 -1.87
C LYS A 165 -1.01 19.87 -2.59
N ARG A 166 -0.20 18.82 -2.52
CA ARG A 166 1.09 18.70 -3.23
C ARG A 166 0.97 18.24 -4.68
N GLY A 167 -0.26 18.09 -5.20
CA GLY A 167 -0.54 17.72 -6.58
C GLY A 167 -0.53 16.22 -6.87
N TRP A 168 -0.48 15.36 -5.86
CA TRP A 168 -0.67 13.92 -6.05
C TRP A 168 -2.10 13.60 -6.47
N THR A 169 -2.25 12.56 -7.28
CA THR A 169 -3.55 12.09 -7.78
C THR A 169 -3.74 10.60 -7.45
N PHE A 170 -5.00 10.12 -7.45
CA PHE A 170 -5.37 8.76 -7.03
C PHE A 170 -4.90 8.39 -5.62
N VAL A 171 -4.86 9.35 -4.73
CA VAL A 171 -4.47 9.21 -3.31
C VAL A 171 -5.63 9.58 -2.39
N GLY A 172 -6.81 9.00 -2.63
CA GLY A 172 -7.98 9.15 -1.74
C GLY A 172 -7.72 8.57 -0.35
N PRO A 173 -8.51 8.95 0.68
CA PRO A 173 -8.30 8.47 2.05
C PRO A 173 -8.27 6.95 2.19
N THR A 174 -9.17 6.24 1.47
CA THR A 174 -9.20 4.77 1.45
C THR A 174 -7.95 4.18 0.78
N THR A 175 -7.48 4.78 -0.33
CA THR A 175 -6.23 4.38 -1.00
C THR A 175 -5.03 4.56 -0.08
N VAL A 176 -4.97 5.70 0.60
CA VAL A 176 -3.90 6.00 1.57
C VAL A 176 -3.96 5.06 2.77
N TYR A 177 -5.15 4.72 3.25
CA TYR A 177 -5.28 3.76 4.37
C TYR A 177 -4.79 2.36 3.96
N ALA A 178 -5.18 1.87 2.78
CA ALA A 178 -4.67 0.61 2.25
C ALA A 178 -3.13 0.62 2.11
N PHE A 179 -2.55 1.74 1.67
CA PHE A 179 -1.10 1.96 1.68
C PHE A 179 -0.51 1.88 3.10
N MET A 180 -1.11 2.55 4.09
CA MET A 180 -0.65 2.52 5.49
C MET A 180 -0.67 1.10 6.06
N GLN A 181 -1.73 0.35 5.80
CA GLN A 181 -1.86 -1.05 6.19
C GLN A 181 -0.75 -1.91 5.58
N ALA A 182 -0.56 -1.80 4.27
CA ALA A 182 0.39 -2.64 3.55
C ALA A 182 1.86 -2.34 3.87
N MET A 183 2.19 -1.07 4.13
CA MET A 183 3.57 -0.62 4.41
C MET A 183 3.91 -0.59 5.90
N GLY A 184 3.00 -1.09 6.74
CA GLY A 184 3.26 -1.27 8.16
C GLY A 184 3.19 0.01 9.01
N LEU A 185 2.65 1.11 8.49
CA LEU A 185 2.39 2.30 9.32
C LEU A 185 1.34 2.01 10.40
N VAL A 186 0.45 1.07 10.13
CA VAL A 186 -0.49 0.47 11.08
C VAL A 186 -0.37 -1.06 11.02
N ASN A 187 -0.75 -1.74 12.09
CA ASN A 187 -0.81 -3.21 12.11
C ASN A 187 -2.28 -3.64 12.14
N ASP A 188 -2.84 -3.90 10.98
CA ASP A 188 -4.24 -4.28 10.81
C ASP A 188 -4.44 -5.78 10.53
N HIS A 189 -3.43 -6.62 10.83
CA HIS A 189 -3.69 -8.03 11.03
C HIS A 189 -4.72 -8.18 12.15
N LEU A 190 -5.76 -8.96 11.90
CA LEU A 190 -6.86 -9.15 12.87
C LEU A 190 -6.36 -9.81 14.15
N GLU A 191 -7.04 -9.54 15.26
CA GLU A 191 -6.81 -10.25 16.52
C GLU A 191 -6.91 -11.76 16.29
N GLY A 192 -5.90 -12.50 16.78
CA GLY A 192 -5.77 -13.93 16.55
C GLY A 192 -5.05 -14.33 15.25
N CYS A 193 -4.69 -13.40 14.36
CA CYS A 193 -3.82 -13.68 13.23
C CYS A 193 -2.37 -13.92 13.70
N PHE A 194 -1.73 -15.00 13.23
CA PHE A 194 -0.37 -15.33 13.66
C PHE A 194 0.68 -14.29 13.24
N CYS A 195 0.44 -13.55 12.16
CA CYS A 195 1.33 -12.46 11.71
C CYS A 195 1.30 -11.24 12.65
N ARG A 196 0.19 -11.01 13.38
CA ARG A 196 0.01 -9.80 14.19
C ARG A 196 1.13 -9.55 15.20
N PRO A 197 1.50 -10.51 16.08
CA PRO A 197 2.58 -10.31 17.05
C PRO A 197 3.94 -10.16 16.37
N GLU A 198 4.19 -10.84 15.26
CA GLU A 198 5.45 -10.70 14.51
C GLU A 198 5.59 -9.29 13.91
N VAL A 199 4.54 -8.80 13.25
CA VAL A 199 4.50 -7.44 12.69
C VAL A 199 4.66 -6.39 13.79
N GLU A 200 4.02 -6.56 14.94
CA GLU A 200 4.17 -5.61 16.05
C GLU A 200 5.60 -5.59 16.60
N ALA A 201 6.25 -6.76 16.70
CA ALA A 201 7.66 -6.84 17.08
C ALA A 201 8.57 -6.13 16.07
N MET A 202 8.32 -6.31 14.75
CA MET A 202 9.06 -5.61 13.70
C MET A 202 8.86 -4.09 13.78
N ARG A 203 7.63 -3.63 14.02
CA ARG A 203 7.31 -2.20 14.19
C ARG A 203 8.01 -1.59 15.41
N THR A 204 8.06 -2.34 16.51
CA THR A 204 8.74 -1.92 17.74
C THR A 204 10.24 -1.81 17.54
N ALA A 205 10.84 -2.74 16.80
CA ALA A 205 12.27 -2.76 16.51
C ALA A 205 12.70 -1.75 15.42
N LEU A 206 11.76 -1.21 14.66
CA LEU A 206 12.07 -0.28 13.58
C LEU A 206 12.69 1.02 14.12
N VAL A 207 13.86 1.38 13.63
CA VAL A 207 14.39 2.73 13.74
C VAL A 207 13.67 3.60 12.71
N ARG A 208 12.83 4.53 13.18
CA ARG A 208 12.07 5.42 12.29
C ARG A 208 13.03 6.31 11.50
N PRO A 209 12.76 6.50 10.17
CA PRO A 209 13.60 7.35 9.34
C PRO A 209 13.61 8.80 9.81
#